data_13704ce5659d6133c9ac74e124e3e217
#
_entry.id   13704ce5659d6133c9ac74e124e3e217
#
_cell.length_a   1.000
_cell.length_b   1.000
_cell.length_c   1.000
_cell.angle_alpha   90.00
_cell.angle_beta   90.00
_cell.angle_gamma   90.00
#
_symmetry.space_group_name_H-M   'P 1'
#
loop_
_entity.id
_entity.type
_entity.pdbx_description
1 polymer ?
#
loop_
_entity_poly.entity_id
_entity_poly.type
_entity_poly.pdbx_seq_one_letter_code
_entity_poly.pdbx_strand_id
1 'polypeptide(L)'
;MFETTPAYLTPKEMQELVDWTSDAFEKNRFHPLLIIANFIVEFLKIHPFEDGNGRLSRVLTNLLLLRSGYQFVEYVSHEQIVERRKDEYYIALRKSQETFKTDHDTIAPWLNFFLSVVKEQAAKALSYLEEEKVEDMLSPKQYEVWKYISDVKEAAPGEIVKATGIALGTVRQALNSLVEHGKVKRVGRGRGTRYIRI
;
A
#
# COMPACT_ATOMS: atom_id res chain seq x y z
N MET A 1 13.65 9.13 -25.70
CA MET A 1 13.59 7.69 -25.34
C MET A 1 14.70 7.49 -24.33
N PHE A 2 14.43 6.87 -23.21
CA PHE A 2 15.48 6.61 -22.20
C PHE A 2 16.46 5.58 -22.77
N GLU A 3 17.77 5.84 -22.68
CA GLU A 3 18.79 4.89 -23.07
C GLU A 3 19.08 3.91 -21.95
N THR A 4 18.87 2.63 -22.19
CA THR A 4 19.21 1.55 -21.28
C THR A 4 20.72 1.26 -21.36
N THR A 5 21.24 0.52 -20.39
CA THR A 5 22.63 0.09 -20.42
C THR A 5 22.93 -0.76 -21.65
N PRO A 6 24.01 -0.48 -22.41
CA PRO A 6 24.40 -1.31 -23.53
C PRO A 6 24.62 -2.76 -23.14
N ALA A 7 24.21 -3.71 -24.00
CA ALA A 7 24.22 -5.15 -23.69
C ALA A 7 25.58 -5.67 -23.18
N TYR A 8 26.69 -5.16 -23.70
CA TYR A 8 28.03 -5.58 -23.26
C TYR A 8 28.43 -5.12 -21.85
N LEU A 9 27.78 -4.07 -21.32
CA LEU A 9 27.98 -3.57 -19.96
C LEU A 9 26.96 -4.16 -18.94
N THR A 10 25.83 -4.64 -19.42
CA THR A 10 24.72 -5.13 -18.58
C THR A 10 25.16 -6.15 -17.52
N PRO A 11 25.97 -7.19 -17.82
CA PRO A 11 26.38 -8.15 -16.79
C PRO A 11 27.21 -7.49 -15.68
N LYS A 12 28.09 -6.55 -16.05
CA LYS A 12 28.92 -5.83 -15.09
C LYS A 12 28.11 -4.93 -14.18
N GLU A 13 27.25 -4.08 -14.76
CA GLU A 13 26.42 -3.13 -13.98
C GLU A 13 25.41 -3.88 -13.08
N MET A 14 24.88 -5.02 -13.53
CA MET A 14 24.04 -5.88 -12.70
C MET A 14 24.80 -6.47 -11.52
N GLN A 15 26.03 -6.94 -11.72
CA GLN A 15 26.85 -7.45 -10.62
C GLN A 15 27.18 -6.36 -9.61
N GLU A 16 27.58 -5.17 -10.08
CA GLU A 16 27.86 -4.01 -9.23
C GLU A 16 26.62 -3.59 -8.41
N LEU A 17 25.43 -3.62 -9.02
CA LEU A 17 24.16 -3.32 -8.34
C LEU A 17 23.86 -4.35 -7.24
N VAL A 18 24.03 -5.63 -7.50
CA VAL A 18 23.81 -6.71 -6.53
C VAL A 18 24.80 -6.60 -5.38
N ASP A 19 26.08 -6.39 -5.67
CA ASP A 19 27.15 -6.27 -4.67
C ASP A 19 26.92 -5.05 -3.77
N TRP A 20 26.62 -3.90 -4.37
CA TRP A 20 26.28 -2.68 -3.62
C TRP A 20 25.05 -2.90 -2.70
N THR A 21 24.01 -3.55 -3.21
CA THR A 21 22.78 -3.81 -2.45
C THR A 21 23.05 -4.72 -1.26
N SER A 22 23.82 -5.80 -1.47
CA SER A 22 24.20 -6.72 -0.39
C SER A 22 25.01 -6.01 0.68
N ASP A 23 26.05 -5.25 0.28
CA ASP A 23 26.90 -4.48 1.19
C ASP A 23 26.09 -3.41 1.97
N ALA A 24 25.16 -2.74 1.31
CA ALA A 24 24.31 -1.73 1.93
C ALA A 24 23.37 -2.33 3.00
N PHE A 25 22.83 -3.52 2.76
CA PHE A 25 22.04 -4.26 3.76
C PHE A 25 22.89 -4.76 4.92
N GLU A 26 24.02 -5.40 4.64
CA GLU A 26 24.91 -5.95 5.66
C GLU A 26 25.46 -4.89 6.61
N LYS A 27 25.83 -3.73 6.07
CA LYS A 27 26.41 -2.62 6.83
C LYS A 27 25.35 -1.67 7.42
N ASN A 28 24.07 -1.92 7.18
CA ASN A 28 22.97 -1.03 7.61
C ASN A 28 23.20 0.44 7.24
N ARG A 29 23.76 0.71 6.05
CA ARG A 29 24.14 2.07 5.63
C ARG A 29 22.94 3.00 5.47
N PHE A 30 21.81 2.45 5.05
CA PHE A 30 20.58 3.19 4.80
C PHE A 30 19.37 2.38 5.30
N HIS A 31 18.26 3.06 5.47
CA HIS A 31 17.00 2.40 5.76
C HIS A 31 16.64 1.40 4.64
N PRO A 32 16.17 0.17 4.93
CA PRO A 32 15.89 -0.86 3.92
C PRO A 32 15.04 -0.37 2.73
N LEU A 33 14.02 0.44 2.98
CA LEU A 33 13.17 0.99 1.90
C LEU A 33 13.96 1.86 0.91
N LEU A 34 15.00 2.57 1.37
CA LEU A 34 15.84 3.37 0.49
C LEU A 34 16.74 2.48 -0.37
N ILE A 35 17.31 1.42 0.22
CA ILE A 35 18.12 0.44 -0.50
C ILE A 35 17.27 -0.25 -1.58
N ILE A 36 16.05 -0.68 -1.22
CA ILE A 36 15.12 -1.34 -2.16
C ILE A 36 14.73 -0.39 -3.30
N ALA A 37 14.33 0.84 -2.98
CA ALA A 37 13.94 1.82 -3.99
C ALA A 37 15.08 2.11 -4.97
N ASN A 38 16.32 2.26 -4.46
CA ASN A 38 17.51 2.44 -5.29
C ASN A 38 17.77 1.23 -6.17
N PHE A 39 17.74 0.03 -5.60
CA PHE A 39 17.90 -1.21 -6.36
C PHE A 39 16.91 -1.28 -7.55
N ILE A 40 15.64 -0.99 -7.31
CA ILE A 40 14.61 -1.10 -8.34
C ILE A 40 14.79 -0.06 -9.46
N VAL A 41 15.12 1.19 -9.14
CA VAL A 41 15.33 2.21 -10.20
C VAL A 41 16.58 1.92 -11.02
N GLU A 42 17.67 1.46 -10.40
CA GLU A 42 18.89 1.07 -11.10
C GLU A 42 18.66 -0.20 -11.95
N PHE A 43 17.95 -1.20 -11.44
CA PHE A 43 17.56 -2.37 -12.21
C PHE A 43 16.78 -1.99 -13.48
N LEU A 44 15.80 -1.08 -13.34
CA LEU A 44 15.00 -0.59 -14.47
C LEU A 44 15.82 0.25 -15.46
N LYS A 45 16.87 0.92 -15.00
CA LYS A 45 17.83 1.65 -15.83
C LYS A 45 18.74 0.71 -16.60
N ILE A 46 19.31 -0.29 -15.96
CA ILE A 46 20.16 -1.32 -16.59
C ILE A 46 19.34 -2.06 -17.65
N HIS A 47 18.10 -2.41 -17.33
CA HIS A 47 17.16 -3.09 -18.21
C HIS A 47 17.69 -4.41 -18.77
N PRO A 48 18.06 -5.39 -17.92
CA PRO A 48 18.91 -6.53 -18.31
C PRO A 48 18.25 -7.52 -19.26
N PHE A 49 16.96 -7.48 -19.48
CA PHE A 49 16.23 -8.41 -20.34
C PHE A 49 15.58 -7.69 -21.52
N GLU A 50 15.35 -8.40 -22.61
CA GLU A 50 14.63 -7.86 -23.77
C GLU A 50 13.17 -7.53 -23.46
N ASP A 51 12.50 -8.33 -22.61
CA ASP A 51 11.14 -8.11 -22.11
C ASP A 51 11.01 -8.55 -20.65
N GLY A 52 9.97 -8.03 -19.99
CA GLY A 52 9.63 -8.44 -18.62
C GLY A 52 10.33 -7.69 -17.50
N ASN A 53 11.21 -6.72 -17.77
CA ASN A 53 11.92 -5.97 -16.73
C ASN A 53 10.97 -5.28 -15.75
N GLY A 54 9.87 -4.70 -16.23
CA GLY A 54 8.85 -4.10 -15.37
C GLY A 54 8.12 -5.11 -14.48
N ARG A 55 7.83 -6.31 -14.99
CA ARG A 55 7.23 -7.40 -14.20
C ARG A 55 8.22 -7.91 -13.15
N LEU A 56 9.45 -8.15 -13.57
CA LEU A 56 10.48 -8.64 -12.67
C LEU A 56 10.83 -7.62 -11.59
N SER A 57 10.87 -6.32 -11.90
CA SER A 57 11.11 -5.28 -10.89
C SER A 57 10.05 -5.30 -9.77
N ARG A 58 8.77 -5.57 -10.10
CA ARG A 58 7.70 -5.70 -9.10
C ARG A 58 7.84 -6.97 -8.25
N VAL A 59 8.25 -8.09 -8.86
CA VAL A 59 8.55 -9.33 -8.12
C VAL A 59 9.73 -9.11 -7.18
N LEU A 60 10.80 -8.48 -7.66
CA LEU A 60 11.97 -8.14 -6.85
C LEU A 60 11.64 -7.16 -5.71
N THR A 61 10.74 -6.21 -5.96
CA THR A 61 10.24 -5.31 -4.90
C THR A 61 9.59 -6.11 -3.77
N ASN A 62 8.66 -7.01 -4.08
CA ASN A 62 7.99 -7.83 -3.08
C ASN A 62 8.99 -8.74 -2.33
N LEU A 63 9.91 -9.38 -3.06
CA LEU A 63 10.94 -10.24 -2.47
C LEU A 63 11.82 -9.47 -1.47
N LEU A 64 12.31 -8.30 -1.85
CA LEU A 64 13.19 -7.49 -1.01
C LEU A 64 12.45 -6.89 0.19
N LEU A 65 11.18 -6.50 0.03
CA LEU A 65 10.33 -6.07 1.13
C LEU A 65 10.10 -7.20 2.14
N LEU A 66 9.71 -8.39 1.68
CA LEU A 66 9.54 -9.58 2.54
C LEU A 66 10.83 -9.92 3.30
N ARG A 67 11.96 -9.98 2.60
CA ARG A 67 13.27 -10.25 3.19
C ARG A 67 13.66 -9.20 4.25
N SER A 68 13.16 -7.98 4.11
CA SER A 68 13.37 -6.88 5.06
C SER A 68 12.34 -6.84 6.19
N GLY A 69 11.43 -7.84 6.30
CA GLY A 69 10.45 -7.97 7.37
C GLY A 69 9.11 -7.24 7.13
N TYR A 70 8.88 -6.70 5.93
CA TYR A 70 7.62 -6.05 5.56
C TYR A 70 6.57 -7.08 5.14
N GLN A 71 5.99 -7.81 6.10
CA GLN A 71 5.05 -8.91 5.86
C GLN A 71 3.73 -8.48 5.21
N PHE A 72 3.35 -7.20 5.26
CA PHE A 72 2.11 -6.71 4.66
C PHE A 72 2.02 -6.94 3.13
N VAL A 73 3.15 -7.19 2.45
CA VAL A 73 3.17 -7.49 1.01
C VAL A 73 2.52 -8.83 0.67
N GLU A 74 2.36 -9.74 1.64
CA GLU A 74 1.66 -11.02 1.47
C GLU A 74 0.14 -10.83 1.37
N TYR A 75 -0.39 -9.75 1.97
CA TYR A 75 -1.82 -9.49 2.08
C TYR A 75 -2.32 -8.46 1.07
N VAL A 76 -1.43 -7.59 0.59
CA VAL A 76 -1.80 -6.48 -0.31
C VAL A 76 -0.89 -6.46 -1.52
N SER A 77 -1.47 -6.61 -2.71
CA SER A 77 -0.73 -6.62 -3.97
C SER A 77 -0.08 -5.27 -4.26
N HIS A 78 1.25 -5.24 -4.30
CA HIS A 78 2.04 -4.10 -4.76
C HIS A 78 1.72 -3.74 -6.21
N GLU A 79 1.65 -4.75 -7.07
CA GLU A 79 1.35 -4.58 -8.49
C GLU A 79 -0.01 -3.90 -8.74
N GLN A 80 -1.05 -4.29 -7.99
CA GLN A 80 -2.37 -3.68 -8.11
C GLN A 80 -2.36 -2.18 -7.80
N ILE A 81 -1.57 -1.76 -6.81
CA ILE A 81 -1.42 -0.33 -6.45
C ILE A 81 -0.66 0.41 -7.55
N VAL A 82 0.45 -0.16 -8.04
CA VAL A 82 1.25 0.43 -9.12
C VAL A 82 0.44 0.55 -10.41
N GLU A 83 -0.32 -0.49 -10.79
CA GLU A 83 -1.14 -0.44 -12.03
C GLU A 83 -2.23 0.63 -11.94
N ARG A 84 -2.89 0.80 -10.81
CA ARG A 84 -3.86 1.88 -10.60
C ARG A 84 -3.22 3.27 -10.69
N ARG A 85 -1.95 3.39 -10.31
CA ARG A 85 -1.15 4.64 -10.33
C ARG A 85 -0.11 4.65 -11.45
N LYS A 86 -0.42 3.99 -12.55
CA LYS A 86 0.51 3.74 -13.66
C LYS A 86 1.14 5.02 -14.23
N ASP A 87 0.35 6.06 -14.40
CA ASP A 87 0.84 7.33 -14.92
C ASP A 87 1.85 7.99 -13.99
N GLU A 88 1.57 8.00 -12.68
CA GLU A 88 2.49 8.51 -11.65
C GLU A 88 3.80 7.70 -11.61
N TYR A 89 3.70 6.37 -11.75
CA TYR A 89 4.85 5.47 -11.84
C TYR A 89 5.79 5.86 -12.98
N TYR A 90 5.25 5.99 -14.20
CA TYR A 90 6.07 6.33 -15.36
C TYR A 90 6.63 7.77 -15.29
N ILE A 91 5.86 8.72 -14.75
CA ILE A 91 6.34 10.09 -14.54
C ILE A 91 7.50 10.11 -13.53
N ALA A 92 7.36 9.42 -12.40
CA ALA A 92 8.40 9.37 -11.37
C ALA A 92 9.68 8.69 -11.87
N LEU A 93 9.52 7.56 -12.57
CA LEU A 93 10.63 6.83 -13.18
C LEU A 93 11.37 7.69 -14.21
N ARG A 94 10.64 8.29 -15.16
CA ARG A 94 11.21 9.15 -16.22
C ARG A 94 11.97 10.33 -15.64
N LYS A 95 11.36 11.06 -14.69
CA LYS A 95 12.01 12.22 -14.05
C LYS A 95 13.32 11.86 -13.35
N SER A 96 13.39 10.67 -12.73
CA SER A 96 14.63 10.21 -12.13
C SER A 96 15.66 9.75 -13.17
N GLN A 97 15.20 9.10 -14.24
CA GLN A 97 16.07 8.63 -15.33
C GLN A 97 16.66 9.78 -16.17
N GLU A 98 15.95 10.89 -16.33
CA GLU A 98 16.43 12.07 -17.07
C GLU A 98 17.64 12.74 -16.42
N THR A 99 17.83 12.58 -15.11
CA THR A 99 18.94 13.17 -14.36
C THR A 99 20.17 12.29 -14.25
N PHE A 100 20.09 11.01 -14.63
CA PHE A 100 21.20 10.08 -14.53
C PHE A 100 22.46 10.54 -15.27
N LYS A 101 23.61 10.42 -14.59
CA LYS A 101 24.92 10.83 -15.10
C LYS A 101 25.06 12.34 -15.38
N THR A 102 24.18 13.17 -14.79
CA THR A 102 24.30 14.63 -14.80
C THR A 102 24.77 15.14 -13.43
N ASP A 103 25.20 16.40 -13.36
CA ASP A 103 25.57 17.05 -12.07
C ASP A 103 24.36 17.22 -11.13
N HIS A 104 23.14 16.98 -11.61
CA HIS A 104 21.88 17.04 -10.87
C HIS A 104 21.23 15.67 -10.69
N ASP A 105 22.01 14.59 -10.72
CA ASP A 105 21.50 13.24 -10.57
C ASP A 105 20.69 13.06 -9.27
N THR A 106 19.44 12.67 -9.43
CA THR A 106 18.54 12.47 -8.29
C THR A 106 17.46 11.42 -8.57
N ILE A 107 17.29 10.50 -7.65
CA ILE A 107 16.20 9.53 -7.65
C ILE A 107 15.02 9.98 -6.77
N ALA A 108 14.99 11.22 -6.30
CA ALA A 108 13.96 11.72 -5.40
C ALA A 108 12.52 11.58 -5.94
N PRO A 109 12.22 11.85 -7.23
CA PRO A 109 10.88 11.62 -7.77
C PRO A 109 10.44 10.14 -7.67
N TRP A 110 11.34 9.22 -8.02
CA TRP A 110 11.10 7.79 -7.89
C TRP A 110 10.94 7.37 -6.43
N LEU A 111 11.83 7.81 -5.56
CA LEU A 111 11.83 7.48 -4.14
C LEU A 111 10.53 7.91 -3.47
N ASN A 112 10.05 9.12 -3.74
CA ASN A 112 8.79 9.62 -3.22
C ASN A 112 7.59 8.77 -3.69
N PHE A 113 7.56 8.40 -4.97
CA PHE A 113 6.53 7.52 -5.50
C PHE A 113 6.58 6.15 -4.81
N PHE A 114 7.74 5.51 -4.77
CA PHE A 114 7.95 4.21 -4.14
C PHE A 114 7.49 4.19 -2.68
N LEU A 115 7.93 5.14 -1.88
CA LEU A 115 7.53 5.26 -0.46
C LEU A 115 6.03 5.50 -0.30
N SER A 116 5.40 6.25 -1.21
CA SER A 116 3.96 6.47 -1.18
C SER A 116 3.17 5.19 -1.45
N VAL A 117 3.64 4.34 -2.37
CA VAL A 117 3.04 3.03 -2.68
C VAL A 117 3.19 2.08 -1.49
N VAL A 118 4.38 1.99 -0.89
CA VAL A 118 4.63 1.15 0.30
C VAL A 118 3.77 1.60 1.48
N LYS A 119 3.64 2.91 1.70
CA LYS A 119 2.76 3.47 2.73
C LYS A 119 1.29 3.09 2.49
N GLU A 120 0.82 3.20 1.26
CA GLU A 120 -0.55 2.83 0.89
C GLU A 120 -0.79 1.33 1.10
N GLN A 121 0.17 0.49 0.71
CA GLN A 121 0.14 -0.96 0.89
C GLN A 121 0.04 -1.33 2.38
N ALA A 122 0.86 -0.71 3.22
CA ALA A 122 0.83 -0.91 4.67
C ALA A 122 -0.49 -0.45 5.30
N ALA A 123 -0.99 0.72 4.91
CA ALA A 123 -2.27 1.24 5.41
C ALA A 123 -3.44 0.33 5.05
N LYS A 124 -3.44 -0.23 3.83
CA LYS A 124 -4.46 -1.18 3.38
C LYS A 124 -4.40 -2.51 4.14
N ALA A 125 -3.20 -3.01 4.42
CA ALA A 125 -3.03 -4.21 5.25
C ALA A 125 -3.54 -3.99 6.69
N LEU A 126 -3.26 -2.82 7.28
CA LEU A 126 -3.79 -2.46 8.60
C LEU A 126 -5.32 -2.43 8.60
N SER A 127 -5.96 -1.90 7.55
CA SER A 127 -7.43 -1.89 7.47
C SER A 127 -8.03 -3.30 7.45
N TYR A 128 -7.38 -4.27 6.81
CA TYR A 128 -7.83 -5.66 6.82
C TYR A 128 -7.75 -6.28 8.23
N LEU A 129 -6.66 -6.04 8.97
CA LEU A 129 -6.53 -6.49 10.35
C LEU A 129 -7.56 -5.86 11.29
N GLU A 130 -7.95 -4.61 11.02
CA GLU A 130 -9.00 -3.94 11.79
C GLU A 130 -10.40 -4.49 11.48
N GLU A 131 -10.67 -4.86 10.24
CA GLU A 131 -11.92 -5.51 9.83
C GLU A 131 -12.05 -6.90 10.46
N GLU A 132 -11.00 -7.72 10.43
CA GLU A 132 -10.96 -9.04 11.05
C GLU A 132 -11.25 -8.98 12.55
N LYS A 133 -10.65 -8.04 13.28
CA LYS A 133 -10.94 -7.83 14.71
C LYS A 133 -12.40 -7.45 15.00
N VAL A 134 -13.06 -6.74 14.11
CA VAL A 134 -14.48 -6.37 14.27
C VAL A 134 -15.38 -7.57 13.96
N GLU A 135 -15.00 -8.40 12.99
CA GLU A 135 -15.70 -9.63 12.64
C GLU A 135 -15.75 -10.61 13.83
N ASP A 136 -14.62 -10.79 14.51
CA ASP A 136 -14.50 -11.64 15.71
C ASP A 136 -15.31 -11.12 16.91
N MET A 137 -15.56 -9.82 16.99
CA MET A 137 -16.29 -9.17 18.09
C MET A 137 -17.80 -9.13 17.91
N LEU A 138 -18.28 -9.28 16.70
CA LEU A 138 -19.68 -9.09 16.33
C LEU A 138 -20.33 -10.39 15.89
N SER A 139 -21.60 -10.60 16.25
CA SER A 139 -22.39 -11.65 15.61
C SER A 139 -22.57 -11.35 14.11
N PRO A 140 -22.88 -12.36 13.27
CA PRO A 140 -23.06 -12.14 11.83
C PRO A 140 -23.99 -10.99 11.46
N LYS A 141 -25.13 -10.85 12.17
CA LYS A 141 -26.08 -9.75 11.94
C LYS A 141 -25.52 -8.39 12.39
N GLN A 142 -24.73 -8.36 13.45
CA GLN A 142 -24.08 -7.12 13.90
C GLN A 142 -22.95 -6.72 12.97
N TYR A 143 -22.26 -7.70 12.38
CA TYR A 143 -21.25 -7.45 11.36
C TYR A 143 -21.85 -6.86 10.08
N GLU A 144 -23.03 -7.27 9.64
CA GLU A 144 -23.74 -6.62 8.52
C GLU A 144 -24.02 -5.13 8.80
N VAL A 145 -24.36 -4.77 10.05
CA VAL A 145 -24.52 -3.38 10.46
C VAL A 145 -23.22 -2.61 10.34
N TRP A 146 -22.09 -3.22 10.78
CA TRP A 146 -20.76 -2.64 10.63
C TRP A 146 -20.39 -2.45 9.17
N LYS A 147 -20.58 -3.46 8.34
CA LYS A 147 -20.29 -3.41 6.91
C LYS A 147 -21.04 -2.24 6.24
N TYR A 148 -22.34 -2.11 6.48
CA TYR A 148 -23.12 -1.02 5.93
C TYR A 148 -22.60 0.37 6.35
N ILE A 149 -22.29 0.57 7.65
CA ILE A 149 -21.81 1.88 8.12
C ILE A 149 -20.39 2.19 7.61
N SER A 150 -19.59 1.18 7.37
CA SER A 150 -18.25 1.29 6.78
C SER A 150 -18.31 1.82 5.35
N ASP A 151 -19.31 1.40 4.57
CA ASP A 151 -19.47 1.81 3.18
C ASP A 151 -20.02 3.25 3.08
N VAL A 152 -21.06 3.58 3.88
CA VAL A 152 -21.70 4.90 3.81
C VAL A 152 -21.02 5.97 4.67
N LYS A 153 -20.09 5.57 5.54
CA LYS A 153 -19.33 6.39 6.50
C LYS A 153 -20.16 7.04 7.60
N GLU A 154 -21.46 7.33 7.38
CA GLU A 154 -22.37 7.93 8.35
C GLU A 154 -23.79 7.41 8.12
N ALA A 155 -24.49 6.99 9.18
CA ALA A 155 -25.87 6.55 9.10
C ALA A 155 -26.66 6.77 10.41
N ALA A 156 -27.99 6.94 10.28
CA ALA A 156 -28.92 6.82 11.40
C ALA A 156 -29.39 5.36 11.57
N PRO A 157 -29.76 4.92 12.79
CA PRO A 157 -30.22 3.55 13.02
C PRO A 157 -31.39 3.12 12.12
N GLY A 158 -32.31 4.04 11.81
CA GLY A 158 -33.44 3.76 10.93
C GLY A 158 -33.05 3.57 9.46
N GLU A 159 -31.99 4.21 8.99
CA GLU A 159 -31.44 4.03 7.64
C GLU A 159 -30.81 2.65 7.51
N ILE A 160 -30.07 2.21 8.54
CA ILE A 160 -29.46 0.87 8.61
C ILE A 160 -30.54 -0.21 8.59
N VAL A 161 -31.61 -0.06 9.39
CA VAL A 161 -32.76 -0.98 9.40
C VAL A 161 -33.37 -1.12 8.00
N LYS A 162 -33.57 0.00 7.30
CA LYS A 162 -34.15 -0.01 5.95
C LYS A 162 -33.25 -0.69 4.92
N ALA A 163 -31.94 -0.49 5.04
CA ALA A 163 -30.98 -1.03 4.09
C ALA A 163 -30.68 -2.52 4.31
N THR A 164 -30.59 -2.95 5.58
CA THR A 164 -30.16 -4.31 5.95
C THR A 164 -31.31 -5.26 6.30
N GLY A 165 -32.51 -4.73 6.59
CA GLY A 165 -33.62 -5.53 7.10
C GLY A 165 -33.46 -6.03 8.55
N ILE A 166 -32.38 -5.64 9.22
CA ILE A 166 -32.05 -6.08 10.59
C ILE A 166 -32.93 -5.32 11.59
N ALA A 167 -33.46 -6.03 12.58
CA ALA A 167 -34.30 -5.44 13.62
C ALA A 167 -33.59 -4.29 14.37
N LEU A 168 -34.30 -3.21 14.66
CA LEU A 168 -33.77 -1.99 15.30
C LEU A 168 -33.03 -2.28 16.61
N GLY A 169 -33.47 -3.26 17.40
CA GLY A 169 -32.81 -3.68 18.64
C GLY A 169 -31.40 -4.20 18.38
N THR A 170 -31.23 -5.07 17.39
CA THR A 170 -29.93 -5.63 16.98
C THR A 170 -29.04 -4.54 16.40
N VAL A 171 -29.59 -3.63 15.57
CA VAL A 171 -28.84 -2.47 15.03
C VAL A 171 -28.30 -1.60 16.16
N ARG A 172 -29.12 -1.27 17.16
CA ARG A 172 -28.69 -0.46 18.31
C ARG A 172 -27.62 -1.16 19.14
N GLN A 173 -27.78 -2.47 19.37
CA GLN A 173 -26.79 -3.26 20.11
C GLN A 173 -25.44 -3.28 19.37
N ALA A 174 -25.46 -3.50 18.07
CA ALA A 174 -24.25 -3.44 17.23
C ALA A 174 -23.59 -2.05 17.30
N LEU A 175 -24.36 -0.98 17.14
CA LEU A 175 -23.85 0.39 17.19
C LEU A 175 -23.27 0.75 18.55
N ASN A 176 -23.86 0.30 19.66
CA ASN A 176 -23.31 0.52 20.99
C ASN A 176 -21.98 -0.22 21.17
N SER A 177 -21.89 -1.50 20.77
CA SER A 177 -20.66 -2.27 20.80
C SER A 177 -19.56 -1.60 19.96
N LEU A 178 -19.89 -1.13 18.76
CA LEU A 178 -18.95 -0.42 17.88
C LEU A 178 -18.46 0.92 18.48
N VAL A 179 -19.32 1.61 19.25
CA VAL A 179 -18.93 2.84 19.98
C VAL A 179 -17.99 2.51 21.14
N GLU A 180 -18.28 1.46 21.91
CA GLU A 180 -17.44 0.99 23.02
C GLU A 180 -16.04 0.60 22.54
N HIS A 181 -15.94 -0.01 21.37
CA HIS A 181 -14.66 -0.40 20.75
C HIS A 181 -14.00 0.72 19.89
N GLY A 182 -14.55 1.95 19.93
CA GLY A 182 -13.96 3.10 19.23
C GLY A 182 -13.98 3.02 17.71
N LYS A 183 -14.86 2.17 17.12
CA LYS A 183 -14.99 2.02 15.66
C LYS A 183 -15.97 2.99 15.04
N VAL A 184 -16.93 3.48 15.87
CA VAL A 184 -17.96 4.41 15.44
C VAL A 184 -18.15 5.50 16.51
N LYS A 185 -18.39 6.73 16.08
CA LYS A 185 -18.74 7.84 16.96
C LYS A 185 -20.21 8.16 16.85
N ARG A 186 -20.87 8.30 18.00
CA ARG A 186 -22.24 8.78 18.07
C ARG A 186 -22.28 10.31 18.04
N VAL A 187 -23.09 10.90 17.16
CA VAL A 187 -23.26 12.34 17.00
C VAL A 187 -24.77 12.68 17.05
N GLY A 188 -25.11 13.82 17.62
CA GLY A 188 -26.49 14.28 17.75
C GLY A 188 -27.23 13.67 18.94
N ARG A 189 -28.50 14.08 19.11
CA ARG A 189 -29.41 13.63 20.19
C ARG A 189 -30.83 13.33 19.67
N GLY A 190 -31.48 12.40 20.33
CA GLY A 190 -32.87 12.02 20.02
C GLY A 190 -33.04 11.50 18.59
N ARG A 191 -34.02 12.05 17.84
CA ARG A 191 -34.31 11.63 16.46
C ARG A 191 -33.19 11.98 15.45
N GLY A 192 -32.31 12.94 15.77
CA GLY A 192 -31.19 13.36 14.96
C GLY A 192 -29.88 12.60 15.28
N THR A 193 -29.94 11.51 16.04
CA THR A 193 -28.72 10.69 16.33
C THR A 193 -28.21 10.00 15.08
N ARG A 194 -26.94 10.22 14.76
CA ARG A 194 -26.23 9.55 13.69
C ARG A 194 -24.95 8.89 14.22
N TYR A 195 -24.45 7.95 13.49
CA TYR A 195 -23.23 7.23 13.81
C TYR A 195 -22.25 7.37 12.64
N ILE A 196 -21.02 7.74 12.94
CA ILE A 196 -19.97 8.06 11.98
C ILE A 196 -18.82 7.07 12.19
N ARG A 197 -18.34 6.44 11.13
CA ARG A 197 -17.12 5.64 11.17
C ARG A 197 -15.92 6.52 11.53
N ILE A 198 -15.06 6.06 12.46
CA ILE A 198 -13.82 6.71 12.88
C ILE A 198 -12.66 6.13 12.07
#